data_31a0dd2bc2bf78d1e9d52a48e9889131
#
_entry.id   31a0dd2bc2bf78d1e9d52a48e9889131
#
_cell.length_a   1.000
_cell.length_b   1.000
_cell.length_c   1.000
_cell.angle_alpha   90.00
_cell.angle_beta   90.00
_cell.angle_gamma   90.00
#
_symmetry.space_group_name_H-M   'P 1'
#
loop_
_entity.id
_entity.type
_entity.pdbx_description
1 polymer ?
#
loop_
_entity_poly.entity_id
_entity_poly.type
_entity_poly.pdbx_seq_one_letter_code
_entity_poly.pdbx_strand_id
1 'polypeptide(L)'
;VGGLGCDVYLFSAYKTFGPHQGIMVLREAFGMELPGQAHFFNQGTLYKRHTPAGPDHAQIAACAGMADYVDAVAAAHGIGGDAASRNSAVHDLMRAQEVAVIAPLLDYLAGRNDVRLLGPRDAGKRAPTVAVELDRAAVPVSEELGRNGIACWAGDFYAVRPLAALGIDREKGVLRMSAAHYTSAEDVTRLIGALDRVL
;
A
#
# COMPACT_ATOMS: atom_id res chain seq x y z
N VAL A 1 12.49 10.52 2.86
CA VAL A 1 13.43 9.53 3.41
C VAL A 1 14.43 10.21 4.36
N GLY A 2 15.03 11.34 3.98
CA GLY A 2 16.04 12.03 4.81
C GLY A 2 15.62 12.34 6.25
N GLY A 3 14.34 12.63 6.50
CA GLY A 3 13.80 12.90 7.83
C GLY A 3 13.51 11.66 8.70
N LEU A 4 13.66 10.43 8.16
CA LEU A 4 13.37 9.20 8.88
C LEU A 4 14.51 8.76 9.84
N GLY A 5 15.70 9.37 9.72
CA GLY A 5 16.86 9.03 10.55
C GLY A 5 17.46 7.64 10.29
N CYS A 6 17.10 6.98 9.20
CA CYS A 6 17.64 5.67 8.80
C CYS A 6 18.78 5.83 7.79
N ASP A 7 19.71 4.87 7.77
CA ASP A 7 20.82 4.82 6.81
C ASP A 7 20.43 4.12 5.51
N VAL A 8 19.43 3.23 5.59
CA VAL A 8 18.91 2.46 4.45
C VAL A 8 17.40 2.51 4.47
N TYR A 9 16.78 2.82 3.34
CA TYR A 9 15.33 2.73 3.14
C TYR A 9 15.03 1.97 1.85
N LEU A 10 14.20 0.93 1.95
CA LEU A 10 13.82 0.10 0.81
C LEU A 10 12.32 0.16 0.60
N PHE A 11 11.91 0.24 -0.65
CA PHE A 11 10.50 0.14 -1.00
C PHE A 11 10.30 -0.43 -2.41
N SER A 12 9.09 -0.88 -2.66
CA SER A 12 8.69 -1.37 -3.98
C SER A 12 8.01 -0.26 -4.75
N ALA A 13 8.51 0.08 -5.94
CA ALA A 13 7.95 1.13 -6.78
C ALA A 13 6.48 0.87 -7.15
N TYR A 14 6.08 -0.40 -7.37
CA TYR A 14 4.69 -0.76 -7.69
C TYR A 14 3.68 -0.49 -6.54
N LYS A 15 4.16 -0.24 -5.31
CA LYS A 15 3.31 0.20 -4.20
C LYS A 15 3.17 1.72 -4.12
N THR A 16 3.83 2.43 -5.02
CA THR A 16 3.82 3.89 -5.16
C THR A 16 3.58 4.30 -6.61
N PHE A 17 2.69 3.55 -7.31
CA PHE A 17 2.26 3.79 -8.70
C PHE A 17 3.36 3.62 -9.74
N GLY A 18 4.44 2.94 -9.42
CA GLY A 18 5.58 2.66 -10.30
C GLY A 18 5.60 1.24 -10.87
N PRO A 19 6.66 0.89 -11.60
CA PRO A 19 6.86 -0.43 -12.16
C PRO A 19 7.22 -1.48 -11.09
N HIS A 20 7.28 -2.75 -11.48
CA HIS A 20 7.68 -3.85 -10.59
C HIS A 20 9.19 -3.83 -10.31
N GLN A 21 9.64 -2.81 -9.59
CA GLN A 21 11.03 -2.51 -9.27
C GLN A 21 11.18 -2.25 -7.76
N GLY A 22 12.24 -2.80 -7.15
CA GLY A 22 12.70 -2.42 -5.82
C GLY A 22 13.58 -1.18 -5.90
N ILE A 23 13.39 -0.25 -4.99
CA ILE A 23 14.24 0.94 -4.84
C ILE A 23 14.91 0.90 -3.47
N MET A 24 16.22 1.09 -3.45
CA MET A 24 17.02 1.23 -2.25
C MET A 24 17.63 2.63 -2.19
N VAL A 25 17.28 3.37 -1.15
CA VAL A 25 17.91 4.66 -0.83
C VAL A 25 18.95 4.41 0.26
N LEU A 26 20.18 4.76 -0.04
CA LEU A 26 21.32 4.62 0.86
C LEU A 26 21.88 5.99 1.24
N ARG A 27 22.19 6.19 2.53
CA ARG A 27 23.00 7.33 2.95
C ARG A 27 24.42 7.12 2.43
N GLU A 28 25.00 8.12 1.75
CA GLU A 28 26.26 7.98 1.02
C GLU A 28 27.41 7.49 1.93
N ALA A 29 27.62 8.14 3.07
CA ALA A 29 28.68 7.76 4.01
C ALA A 29 28.55 6.29 4.43
N PHE A 30 27.38 5.85 4.84
CA PHE A 30 27.11 4.47 5.22
C PHE A 30 27.30 3.49 4.05
N GLY A 31 26.78 3.83 2.87
CA GLY A 31 26.91 2.97 1.69
C GLY A 31 28.35 2.81 1.22
N MET A 32 29.21 3.81 1.43
CA MET A 32 30.63 3.71 1.08
C MET A 32 31.44 2.86 2.08
N GLU A 33 31.00 2.75 3.33
CA GLU A 33 31.62 1.87 4.35
C GLU A 33 31.28 0.40 4.16
N LEU A 34 30.10 0.11 3.59
CA LEU A 34 29.65 -1.27 3.38
C LEU A 34 30.53 -2.00 2.34
N PRO A 35 30.74 -3.32 2.49
CA PRO A 35 31.39 -4.13 1.46
C PRO A 35 30.62 -4.03 0.14
N GLY A 36 31.33 -3.74 -0.96
CA GLY A 36 30.73 -3.71 -2.28
C GLY A 36 30.24 -5.09 -2.74
N GLN A 37 29.10 -5.15 -3.35
CA GLN A 37 28.47 -6.36 -3.90
C GLN A 37 28.64 -6.50 -5.41
N ALA A 38 29.10 -5.45 -6.08
CA ALA A 38 29.29 -5.41 -7.52
C ALA A 38 30.70 -5.80 -7.94
N HIS A 39 30.93 -5.91 -9.24
CA HIS A 39 32.25 -6.13 -9.83
C HIS A 39 33.28 -5.12 -9.29
N PHE A 40 34.55 -5.56 -9.18
CA PHE A 40 35.64 -4.76 -8.62
C PHE A 40 35.79 -3.39 -9.27
N PHE A 41 35.53 -3.24 -10.57
CA PHE A 41 35.62 -1.97 -11.29
C PHE A 41 34.46 -1.00 -10.98
N ASN A 42 33.44 -1.44 -10.26
CA ASN A 42 32.29 -0.64 -9.85
C ASN A 42 32.34 -0.16 -8.39
N GLN A 43 33.41 -0.50 -7.65
CA GLN A 43 33.51 -0.26 -6.21
C GLN A 43 33.60 1.23 -5.83
N GLY A 44 34.11 2.07 -6.72
CA GLY A 44 34.29 3.51 -6.48
C GLY A 44 33.01 4.35 -6.64
N THR A 45 31.88 3.77 -7.05
CA THR A 45 30.66 4.51 -7.35
C THR A 45 29.49 3.94 -6.55
N LEU A 46 28.93 4.72 -5.63
CA LEU A 46 27.91 4.26 -4.68
C LEU A 46 26.74 3.51 -5.36
N TYR A 47 26.14 4.10 -6.39
CA TYR A 47 24.98 3.50 -7.06
C TYR A 47 25.30 2.20 -7.80
N LYS A 48 26.58 1.92 -8.10
CA LYS A 48 27.02 0.69 -8.76
C LYS A 48 27.52 -0.36 -7.79
N ARG A 49 28.19 0.06 -6.69
CA ARG A 49 28.85 -0.90 -5.79
C ARG A 49 27.90 -1.86 -5.06
N HIS A 50 26.61 -1.50 -4.95
CA HIS A 50 25.56 -2.32 -4.34
C HIS A 50 24.62 -2.95 -5.36
N THR A 51 24.94 -2.88 -6.65
CA THR A 51 24.18 -3.52 -7.73
C THR A 51 25.00 -4.68 -8.27
N PRO A 52 24.68 -5.94 -7.92
CA PRO A 52 25.55 -7.10 -8.20
C PRO A 52 25.68 -7.43 -9.70
N ALA A 53 24.69 -7.14 -10.52
CA ALA A 53 24.70 -7.43 -11.96
C ALA A 53 24.03 -6.33 -12.75
N GLY A 54 23.90 -6.47 -14.08
CA GLY A 54 23.25 -5.51 -14.95
C GLY A 54 21.78 -5.30 -14.55
N PRO A 55 21.38 -4.08 -14.15
CA PRO A 55 20.01 -3.81 -13.76
C PRO A 55 19.08 -3.76 -14.98
N ASP A 56 17.78 -3.94 -14.76
CA ASP A 56 16.75 -3.68 -15.78
C ASP A 56 16.59 -2.17 -15.98
N HIS A 57 17.28 -1.63 -17.01
CA HIS A 57 17.27 -0.20 -17.29
C HIS A 57 15.88 0.31 -17.70
N ALA A 58 15.05 -0.52 -18.33
CA ALA A 58 13.69 -0.14 -18.71
C ALA A 58 12.81 0.08 -17.46
N GLN A 59 12.88 -0.84 -16.50
CA GLN A 59 12.17 -0.70 -15.21
C GLN A 59 12.67 0.50 -14.41
N ILE A 60 13.99 0.73 -14.39
CA ILE A 60 14.57 1.90 -13.72
C ILE A 60 14.07 3.20 -14.37
N ALA A 61 14.11 3.30 -15.70
CA ALA A 61 13.63 4.49 -16.41
C ALA A 61 12.13 4.72 -16.18
N ALA A 62 11.32 3.64 -16.14
CA ALA A 62 9.89 3.73 -15.88
C ALA A 62 9.56 4.26 -14.47
N CYS A 63 10.48 4.19 -13.50
CA CYS A 63 10.28 4.78 -12.17
C CYS A 63 10.10 6.32 -12.22
N ALA A 64 10.56 7.01 -13.26
CA ALA A 64 10.32 8.44 -13.43
C ALA A 64 8.81 8.77 -13.50
N GLY A 65 8.00 7.88 -14.07
CA GLY A 65 6.54 8.02 -14.12
C GLY A 65 5.86 8.16 -12.77
N MET A 66 6.50 7.76 -11.68
CA MET A 66 5.99 8.00 -10.32
C MET A 66 5.99 9.50 -9.96
N ALA A 67 7.06 10.21 -10.35
CA ALA A 67 7.15 11.66 -10.16
C ALA A 67 6.19 12.39 -11.11
N ASP A 68 6.12 11.94 -12.37
CA ASP A 68 5.20 12.52 -13.37
C ASP A 68 3.74 12.38 -12.92
N TYR A 69 3.38 11.26 -12.28
CA TYR A 69 2.04 11.05 -11.73
C TYR A 69 1.72 12.05 -10.61
N VAL A 70 2.65 12.24 -9.67
CA VAL A 70 2.48 13.23 -8.59
C VAL A 70 2.34 14.64 -9.18
N ASP A 71 3.16 15.01 -10.15
CA ASP A 71 3.11 16.30 -10.80
C ASP A 71 1.81 16.51 -11.61
N ALA A 72 1.30 15.46 -12.26
CA ALA A 72 0.01 15.51 -12.95
C ALA A 72 -1.17 15.72 -11.98
N VAL A 73 -1.18 15.02 -10.83
CA VAL A 73 -2.18 15.23 -9.78
C VAL A 73 -2.07 16.64 -9.20
N ALA A 74 -0.85 17.12 -8.91
CA ALA A 74 -0.64 18.49 -8.43
C ALA A 74 -1.20 19.53 -9.41
N ALA A 75 -0.90 19.39 -10.71
CA ALA A 75 -1.38 20.29 -11.75
C ALA A 75 -2.91 20.26 -11.84
N ALA A 76 -3.55 19.09 -11.80
CA ALA A 76 -5.00 18.94 -11.85
C ALA A 76 -5.73 19.62 -10.68
N HIS A 77 -5.05 19.76 -9.53
CA HIS A 77 -5.59 20.40 -8.32
C HIS A 77 -5.03 21.83 -8.08
N GLY A 78 -4.27 22.39 -9.02
CA GLY A 78 -3.71 23.74 -8.88
C GLY A 78 -2.64 23.86 -7.78
N ILE A 79 -1.99 22.76 -7.42
CA ILE A 79 -0.95 22.70 -6.37
C ILE A 79 0.38 23.12 -7.00
N GLY A 80 0.93 24.25 -6.54
CA GLY A 80 2.24 24.78 -6.95
C GLY A 80 3.35 24.48 -5.96
N GLY A 81 4.53 25.11 -6.20
CA GLY A 81 5.70 25.02 -5.32
C GLY A 81 6.80 24.12 -5.88
N ASP A 82 7.82 23.85 -5.06
CA ASP A 82 8.89 22.92 -5.42
C ASP A 82 8.42 21.43 -5.37
N ALA A 83 9.25 20.52 -5.83
CA ALA A 83 8.90 19.10 -5.91
C ALA A 83 8.55 18.49 -4.53
N ALA A 84 9.22 18.92 -3.47
CA ALA A 84 8.96 18.43 -2.12
C ALA A 84 7.59 18.90 -1.61
N SER A 85 7.28 20.18 -1.81
CA SER A 85 6.02 20.81 -1.43
C SER A 85 4.84 20.20 -2.20
N ARG A 86 4.99 20.04 -3.53
CA ARG A 86 3.96 19.38 -4.35
C ARG A 86 3.72 17.93 -3.90
N ASN A 87 4.79 17.18 -3.69
CA ASN A 87 4.69 15.79 -3.23
C ASN A 87 3.96 15.69 -1.90
N SER A 88 4.29 16.55 -0.92
CA SER A 88 3.60 16.56 0.38
C SER A 88 2.10 16.87 0.21
N ALA A 89 1.77 17.94 -0.52
CA ALA A 89 0.38 18.35 -0.70
C ALA A 89 -0.46 17.30 -1.47
N VAL A 90 0.13 16.63 -2.47
CA VAL A 90 -0.54 15.52 -3.18
C VAL A 90 -0.78 14.33 -2.26
N HIS A 91 0.17 13.96 -1.40
CA HIS A 91 -0.03 12.90 -0.43
C HIS A 91 -1.10 13.24 0.60
N ASP A 92 -1.16 14.50 1.07
CA ASP A 92 -2.22 14.97 1.97
C ASP A 92 -3.60 14.89 1.29
N LEU A 93 -3.69 15.28 0.01
CA LEU A 93 -4.90 15.16 -0.81
C LEU A 93 -5.35 13.70 -0.96
N MET A 94 -4.44 12.81 -1.35
CA MET A 94 -4.70 11.37 -1.45
C MET A 94 -5.16 10.80 -0.11
N ARG A 95 -4.49 11.17 0.97
CA ARG A 95 -4.82 10.74 2.32
C ARG A 95 -6.21 11.20 2.76
N ALA A 96 -6.57 12.45 2.47
CA ALA A 96 -7.89 12.98 2.80
C ALA A 96 -9.00 12.21 2.06
N GLN A 97 -8.80 11.92 0.78
CA GLN A 97 -9.72 11.11 -0.03
C GLN A 97 -9.84 9.68 0.51
N GLU A 98 -8.73 9.03 0.81
CA GLU A 98 -8.71 7.67 1.36
C GLU A 98 -9.45 7.58 2.69
N VAL A 99 -9.27 8.56 3.59
CA VAL A 99 -10.01 8.63 4.86
C VAL A 99 -11.51 8.78 4.62
N ALA A 100 -11.90 9.71 3.73
CA ALA A 100 -13.31 9.94 3.41
C ALA A 100 -13.99 8.71 2.81
N VAL A 101 -13.26 7.98 1.95
CA VAL A 101 -13.79 6.80 1.25
C VAL A 101 -13.98 5.61 2.18
N ILE A 102 -13.04 5.33 3.09
CA ILE A 102 -13.14 4.14 3.96
C ILE A 102 -13.98 4.36 5.22
N ALA A 103 -14.22 5.60 5.65
CA ALA A 103 -14.97 5.88 6.87
C ALA A 103 -16.38 5.24 6.88
N PRO A 104 -17.22 5.35 5.83
CA PRO A 104 -18.52 4.69 5.79
C PRO A 104 -18.43 3.16 5.88
N LEU A 105 -17.40 2.54 5.27
CA LEU A 105 -17.19 1.11 5.37
C LEU A 105 -16.83 0.69 6.80
N LEU A 106 -15.99 1.47 7.49
CA LEU A 106 -15.61 1.20 8.87
C LEU A 106 -16.81 1.34 9.82
N ASP A 107 -17.64 2.35 9.63
CA ASP A 107 -18.87 2.55 10.41
C ASP A 107 -19.84 1.39 10.20
N TYR A 108 -20.05 0.97 8.96
CA TYR A 108 -20.87 -0.19 8.61
C TYR A 108 -20.37 -1.46 9.30
N LEU A 109 -19.09 -1.78 9.19
CA LEU A 109 -18.50 -2.99 9.79
C LEU A 109 -18.50 -2.93 11.31
N ALA A 110 -18.31 -1.75 11.90
CA ALA A 110 -18.35 -1.55 13.36
C ALA A 110 -19.76 -1.74 13.96
N GLY A 111 -20.80 -1.57 13.16
CA GLY A 111 -22.20 -1.80 13.55
C GLY A 111 -22.63 -3.26 13.47
N ARG A 112 -21.82 -4.15 12.91
CA ARG A 112 -22.14 -5.58 12.73
C ARG A 112 -21.64 -6.41 13.92
N ASN A 113 -22.37 -7.48 14.24
CA ASN A 113 -22.02 -8.41 15.32
C ASN A 113 -21.44 -9.73 14.79
N ASP A 114 -21.52 -9.96 13.49
CA ASP A 114 -21.10 -11.19 12.81
C ASP A 114 -19.71 -11.07 12.17
N VAL A 115 -19.06 -9.90 12.31
CA VAL A 115 -17.70 -9.68 11.86
C VAL A 115 -16.85 -9.02 12.97
N ARG A 116 -15.59 -9.36 13.04
CA ARG A 116 -14.61 -8.69 13.89
C ARG A 116 -13.73 -7.78 13.05
N LEU A 117 -13.90 -6.46 13.17
CA LEU A 117 -13.04 -5.49 12.51
C LEU A 117 -11.63 -5.54 13.11
N LEU A 118 -10.60 -5.68 12.26
CA LEU A 118 -9.20 -5.71 12.67
C LEU A 118 -8.54 -4.33 12.51
N GLY A 119 -7.86 -3.90 13.56
CA GLY A 119 -7.18 -2.61 13.61
C GLY A 119 -8.10 -1.43 14.00
N PRO A 120 -7.59 -0.20 13.91
CA PRO A 120 -8.32 0.99 14.36
C PRO A 120 -9.63 1.21 13.60
N ARG A 121 -10.69 1.61 14.32
CA ARG A 121 -11.95 2.07 13.71
C ARG A 121 -11.83 3.46 13.08
N ASP A 122 -10.94 4.27 13.59
CA ASP A 122 -10.68 5.61 13.08
C ASP A 122 -9.94 5.53 11.74
N ALA A 123 -10.59 5.97 10.66
CA ALA A 123 -10.04 6.02 9.32
C ALA A 123 -8.75 6.86 9.25
N GLY A 124 -8.62 7.90 10.08
CA GLY A 124 -7.43 8.74 10.22
C GLY A 124 -6.21 8.01 10.80
N LYS A 125 -6.40 6.85 11.43
CA LYS A 125 -5.33 6.07 12.10
C LYS A 125 -4.96 4.79 11.38
N ARG A 126 -5.37 4.61 10.12
CA ARG A 126 -5.07 3.40 9.33
C ARG A 126 -4.81 3.72 7.86
N ALA A 127 -4.16 2.82 7.16
CA ALA A 127 -4.13 2.80 5.70
C ALA A 127 -5.52 2.46 5.14
N PRO A 128 -5.81 2.75 3.87
CA PRO A 128 -7.12 2.47 3.25
C PRO A 128 -7.31 0.97 2.96
N THR A 129 -6.89 0.14 3.88
CA THR A 129 -7.03 -1.33 3.85
C THR A 129 -7.77 -1.78 5.09
N VAL A 130 -8.88 -2.48 4.89
CA VAL A 130 -9.77 -2.96 5.94
C VAL A 130 -9.77 -4.48 5.92
N ALA A 131 -9.44 -5.11 7.05
CA ALA A 131 -9.52 -6.54 7.24
C ALA A 131 -10.55 -6.88 8.31
N VAL A 132 -11.31 -7.95 8.07
CA VAL A 132 -12.28 -8.49 9.03
C VAL A 132 -12.09 -9.99 9.18
N GLU A 133 -12.22 -10.46 10.42
CA GLU A 133 -12.41 -11.88 10.73
C GLU A 133 -13.90 -12.20 10.66
N LEU A 134 -14.20 -13.34 10.07
CA LEU A 134 -15.54 -13.89 9.94
C LEU A 134 -15.68 -15.14 10.83
N ASP A 135 -16.89 -15.54 11.17
CA ASP A 135 -17.18 -16.81 11.87
C ASP A 135 -16.90 -18.05 11.00
N ARG A 136 -16.78 -17.86 9.69
CA ARG A 136 -16.55 -18.86 8.64
C ARG A 136 -15.29 -18.55 7.82
N ALA A 137 -14.89 -19.47 6.94
CA ALA A 137 -13.78 -19.27 6.02
C ALA A 137 -14.02 -18.07 5.11
N ALA A 138 -13.00 -17.19 4.99
CA ALA A 138 -13.13 -15.93 4.25
C ALA A 138 -13.04 -16.11 2.71
N VAL A 139 -12.37 -17.17 2.22
CA VAL A 139 -12.19 -17.40 0.78
C VAL A 139 -13.52 -17.56 0.04
N PRO A 140 -14.48 -18.41 0.47
CA PRO A 140 -15.78 -18.51 -0.20
C PRO A 140 -16.56 -17.18 -0.24
N VAL A 141 -16.42 -16.36 0.81
CA VAL A 141 -17.05 -15.03 0.88
C VAL A 141 -16.44 -14.09 -0.14
N SER A 142 -15.11 -14.07 -0.27
CA SER A 142 -14.40 -13.30 -1.30
C SER A 142 -14.82 -13.70 -2.71
N GLU A 143 -14.97 -15.00 -2.98
CA GLU A 143 -15.42 -15.51 -4.28
C GLU A 143 -16.86 -15.08 -4.61
N GLU A 144 -17.73 -15.10 -3.61
CA GLU A 144 -19.12 -14.67 -3.78
C GLU A 144 -19.21 -13.15 -4.03
N LEU A 145 -18.42 -12.35 -3.31
CA LEU A 145 -18.26 -10.91 -3.60
C LEU A 145 -17.76 -10.70 -5.02
N GLY A 146 -16.81 -11.52 -5.50
CA GLY A 146 -16.33 -11.51 -6.87
C GLY A 146 -17.44 -11.73 -7.91
N ARG A 147 -18.35 -12.68 -7.67
CA ARG A 147 -19.53 -12.92 -8.53
C ARG A 147 -20.50 -11.73 -8.53
N ASN A 148 -20.49 -10.92 -7.46
CA ASN A 148 -21.24 -9.67 -7.34
C ASN A 148 -20.48 -8.44 -7.89
N GLY A 149 -19.34 -8.63 -8.58
CA GLY A 149 -18.56 -7.57 -9.18
C GLY A 149 -17.69 -6.77 -8.20
N ILE A 150 -17.41 -7.32 -7.02
CA ILE A 150 -16.55 -6.72 -6.00
C ILE A 150 -15.23 -7.50 -5.92
N ALA A 151 -14.14 -6.87 -6.35
CA ALA A 151 -12.80 -7.44 -6.23
C ALA A 151 -12.27 -7.18 -4.81
N CYS A 152 -12.19 -8.24 -4.01
CA CYS A 152 -11.53 -8.24 -2.71
C CYS A 152 -10.72 -9.53 -2.57
N TRP A 153 -9.93 -9.67 -1.51
CA TRP A 153 -9.09 -10.83 -1.31
C TRP A 153 -9.28 -11.44 0.08
N ALA A 154 -9.06 -12.75 0.21
CA ALA A 154 -9.15 -13.44 1.48
C ALA A 154 -7.96 -14.40 1.69
N GLY A 155 -7.63 -14.67 2.94
CA GLY A 155 -6.56 -15.57 3.34
C GLY A 155 -5.74 -15.05 4.52
N ASP A 156 -4.54 -15.61 4.70
CA ASP A 156 -3.63 -15.23 5.78
C ASP A 156 -2.66 -14.10 5.42
N PHE A 157 -2.52 -13.76 4.16
CA PHE A 157 -1.65 -12.69 3.63
C PHE A 157 -0.20 -12.76 4.08
N TYR A 158 0.34 -13.95 4.36
CA TYR A 158 1.65 -14.16 5.00
C TYR A 158 1.78 -13.50 6.38
N ALA A 159 0.67 -13.07 6.97
CA ALA A 159 0.60 -12.39 8.28
C ALA A 159 0.52 -13.40 9.44
N VAL A 160 1.30 -14.46 9.41
CA VAL A 160 1.25 -15.60 10.35
C VAL A 160 1.31 -15.14 11.80
N ARG A 161 2.29 -14.27 12.12
CA ARG A 161 2.48 -13.79 13.49
C ARG A 161 1.38 -12.82 13.95
N PRO A 162 0.99 -11.80 13.14
CA PRO A 162 -0.15 -10.95 13.49
C PRO A 162 -1.45 -11.73 13.69
N LEU A 163 -1.80 -12.69 12.82
CA LEU A 163 -3.00 -13.50 12.97
C LEU A 163 -2.96 -14.35 14.23
N ALA A 164 -1.83 -15.00 14.52
CA ALA A 164 -1.65 -15.77 15.74
C ALA A 164 -1.78 -14.90 17.00
N ALA A 165 -1.18 -13.70 17.00
CA ALA A 165 -1.28 -12.77 18.13
C ALA A 165 -2.72 -12.26 18.36
N LEU A 166 -3.53 -12.19 17.30
CA LEU A 166 -4.95 -11.82 17.35
C LEU A 166 -5.86 -13.01 17.66
N GLY A 167 -5.32 -14.22 17.77
CA GLY A 167 -6.09 -15.46 17.98
C GLY A 167 -6.92 -15.89 16.77
N ILE A 168 -6.52 -15.47 15.55
CA ILE A 168 -7.24 -15.77 14.32
C ILE A 168 -6.73 -17.08 13.71
N ASP A 169 -7.67 -17.96 13.38
CA ASP A 169 -7.38 -19.20 12.67
C ASP A 169 -6.94 -18.91 11.23
N ARG A 170 -5.73 -19.31 10.89
CA ARG A 170 -5.13 -19.09 9.56
C ARG A 170 -5.87 -19.82 8.44
N GLU A 171 -6.44 -20.98 8.74
CA GLU A 171 -7.20 -21.76 7.75
C GLU A 171 -8.51 -21.06 7.37
N LYS A 172 -9.13 -20.35 8.31
CA LYS A 172 -10.27 -19.47 8.01
C LYS A 172 -9.83 -18.19 7.29
N GLY A 173 -8.66 -17.67 7.63
CA GLY A 173 -8.14 -16.43 7.09
C GLY A 173 -8.98 -15.21 7.47
N VAL A 174 -8.71 -14.09 6.79
CA VAL A 174 -9.48 -12.85 6.93
C VAL A 174 -9.93 -12.36 5.56
N LEU A 175 -11.07 -11.67 5.50
CA LEU A 175 -11.50 -10.93 4.32
C LEU A 175 -10.83 -9.56 4.32
N ARG A 176 -10.18 -9.18 3.22
CA ARG A 176 -9.49 -7.88 3.07
C ARG A 176 -10.06 -7.09 1.91
N MET A 177 -10.46 -5.88 2.21
CA MET A 177 -10.93 -4.87 1.28
C MET A 177 -9.94 -3.71 1.27
N SER A 178 -9.49 -3.30 0.10
CA SER A 178 -8.51 -2.21 -0.03
C SER A 178 -9.03 -1.16 -0.99
N ALA A 179 -8.91 0.09 -0.60
CA ALA A 179 -9.20 1.26 -1.42
C ALA A 179 -7.90 2.00 -1.76
N ALA A 180 -7.98 2.90 -2.71
CA ALA A 180 -6.94 3.85 -3.05
C ALA A 180 -7.59 5.23 -3.25
N HIS A 181 -6.78 6.26 -3.41
CA HIS A 181 -7.29 7.63 -3.58
C HIS A 181 -8.20 7.81 -4.80
N TYR A 182 -8.17 6.91 -5.78
CA TYR A 182 -9.08 6.90 -6.95
C TYR A 182 -10.33 6.03 -6.76
N THR A 183 -10.51 5.42 -5.58
CA THR A 183 -11.77 4.72 -5.23
C THR A 183 -12.85 5.77 -4.96
N SER A 184 -14.03 5.56 -5.54
CA SER A 184 -15.14 6.49 -5.38
C SER A 184 -16.04 6.14 -4.17
N ALA A 185 -16.84 7.09 -3.71
CA ALA A 185 -17.87 6.84 -2.70
C ALA A 185 -18.94 5.85 -3.20
N GLU A 186 -19.22 5.83 -4.52
CA GLU A 186 -20.13 4.88 -5.14
C GLU A 186 -19.58 3.45 -5.08
N ASP A 187 -18.27 3.25 -5.30
CA ASP A 187 -17.62 1.95 -5.16
C ASP A 187 -17.78 1.39 -3.74
N VAL A 188 -17.63 2.25 -2.73
CA VAL A 188 -17.83 1.85 -1.34
C VAL A 188 -19.29 1.53 -1.04
N THR A 189 -20.21 2.30 -1.57
CA THR A 189 -21.66 2.02 -1.45
C THR A 189 -22.01 0.67 -2.07
N ARG A 190 -21.47 0.37 -3.25
CA ARG A 190 -21.63 -0.93 -3.91
C ARG A 190 -21.01 -2.08 -3.10
N LEU A 191 -19.83 -1.85 -2.52
CA LEU A 191 -19.18 -2.82 -1.64
C LEU A 191 -20.06 -3.13 -0.42
N ILE A 192 -20.54 -2.10 0.29
CA ILE A 192 -21.42 -2.27 1.46
C ILE A 192 -22.69 -3.04 1.07
N GLY A 193 -23.36 -2.68 -0.02
CA GLY A 193 -24.53 -3.40 -0.50
C GLY A 193 -24.24 -4.85 -0.93
N ALA A 194 -23.03 -5.16 -1.39
CA ALA A 194 -22.63 -6.53 -1.66
C ALA A 194 -22.34 -7.31 -0.37
N LEU A 195 -21.70 -6.68 0.61
CA LEU A 195 -21.48 -7.28 1.95
C LEU A 195 -22.78 -7.61 2.66
N ASP A 196 -23.79 -6.74 2.57
CA ASP A 196 -25.14 -7.02 3.14
C ASP A 196 -25.80 -8.27 2.58
N ARG A 197 -25.50 -8.63 1.35
CA ARG A 197 -26.07 -9.82 0.71
C ARG A 197 -25.29 -11.09 0.99
N VAL A 198 -24.01 -10.96 1.32
CA VAL A 198 -23.09 -12.09 1.42
C VAL A 198 -22.78 -12.45 2.88
N LEU A 199 -22.76 -11.46 3.78
CA LEU A 199 -22.53 -11.66 5.22
C LEU A 199 -23.85 -11.93 5.94
#